data_48a4f17d81ab424f1295f1252b77268c
#
_entry.id   48a4f17d81ab424f1295f1252b77268c
#
_cell.length_a   1.000
_cell.length_b   1.000
_cell.length_c   1.000
_cell.angle_alpha   90.00
_cell.angle_beta   90.00
_cell.angle_gamma   90.00
#
_symmetry.space_group_name_H-M   'P 1'
#
loop_
_entity.id
_entity.type
_entity.pdbx_description
1 polymer ?
#
loop_
_entity_poly.entity_id
_entity_poly.type
_entity_poly.pdbx_seq_one_letter_code
_entity_poly.pdbx_strand_id
1 'polypeptide(L)'
;MVLNTGGFNTKGVSISGQHPPEELTDDGETIHVAGMRWFPKEDILALNINNLNFSKKIRGRKPTSSANVIPSKLTRRHCASKVAEVFDLTGRVAPITASMKIDLQDLVRLKLDWDDTIPDGLRPLWETNFNMIQNLRELRFSRTIVPVDAVDVNVSTLDFADASKSMICSSVYARFKKKDGTFSCQFILARTKVVPQGMSLPRAELTAALTNIYTGEVVRRSFKNYHSGSLKFTYNQACLYWITNDKIP
;
A
#
# COMPACT_ATOMS: atom_id res chain seq x y z
N MET A 1 35.96 -4.65 0.89
CA MET A 1 34.51 -4.48 0.85
C MET A 1 34.14 -3.91 -0.53
N VAL A 2 33.43 -4.66 -1.37
CA VAL A 2 33.25 -4.36 -2.81
C VAL A 2 32.60 -2.99 -3.08
N LEU A 3 31.73 -2.52 -2.19
CA LEU A 3 31.03 -1.24 -2.37
C LEU A 3 31.97 -0.02 -2.22
N ASN A 4 32.93 -0.07 -1.30
CA ASN A 4 33.87 1.05 -1.08
C ASN A 4 34.84 1.21 -2.27
N THR A 5 35.23 0.12 -2.94
CA THR A 5 36.05 0.18 -4.16
C THR A 5 35.29 0.74 -5.35
N GLY A 6 33.95 0.69 -5.34
CA GLY A 6 33.08 1.34 -6.34
C GLY A 6 32.73 2.79 -6.02
N GLY A 7 33.30 3.41 -4.98
CA GLY A 7 33.00 4.79 -4.59
C GLY A 7 31.70 4.99 -3.83
N PHE A 8 31.04 3.90 -3.39
CA PHE A 8 29.81 3.97 -2.59
C PHE A 8 30.14 3.95 -1.09
N ASN A 9 29.89 5.06 -0.41
CA ASN A 9 29.96 5.11 1.05
C ASN A 9 28.69 4.52 1.66
N THR A 10 28.80 3.37 2.32
CA THR A 10 27.70 2.79 3.12
C THR A 10 27.61 3.51 4.46
N LYS A 11 26.41 3.94 4.85
CA LYS A 11 26.18 4.55 6.17
C LYS A 11 26.26 3.54 7.30
N GLY A 12 26.03 2.27 7.02
CA GLY A 12 26.06 1.17 7.97
C GLY A 12 25.41 -0.09 7.39
N VAL A 13 25.46 -1.17 8.13
CA VAL A 13 24.84 -2.46 7.79
C VAL A 13 24.01 -2.93 8.97
N SER A 14 22.76 -3.29 8.74
CA SER A 14 21.90 -3.92 9.75
C SER A 14 21.48 -5.31 9.30
N ILE A 15 21.37 -6.22 10.26
CA ILE A 15 21.10 -7.64 10.03
C ILE A 15 19.85 -8.04 10.81
N SER A 16 18.97 -8.84 10.18
CA SER A 16 17.80 -9.42 10.85
C SER A 16 18.21 -10.27 12.06
N GLY A 17 17.44 -10.17 13.15
CA GLY A 17 17.73 -10.85 14.41
C GLY A 17 18.69 -10.09 15.34
N GLN A 18 19.13 -8.89 14.95
CA GLN A 18 20.04 -8.06 15.75
C GLN A 18 19.45 -6.67 15.97
N HIS A 19 19.89 -5.99 17.04
CA HIS A 19 19.58 -4.57 17.23
C HIS A 19 20.21 -3.72 16.12
N PRO A 20 19.55 -2.66 15.66
CA PRO A 20 20.13 -1.78 14.66
C PRO A 20 21.36 -1.04 15.20
N PRO A 21 22.38 -0.75 14.36
CA PRO A 21 23.49 0.13 14.72
C PRO A 21 22.98 1.53 15.06
N GLU A 22 23.58 2.19 16.05
CA GLU A 22 23.19 3.54 16.52
C GLU A 22 23.18 4.58 15.39
N GLU A 23 24.11 4.48 14.45
CA GLU A 23 24.20 5.39 13.30
C GLU A 23 23.05 5.25 12.27
N LEU A 24 22.25 4.17 12.34
CA LEU A 24 21.15 3.90 11.41
C LEU A 24 19.75 4.11 12.02
N THR A 25 19.68 4.39 13.31
CA THR A 25 18.42 4.50 14.05
C THR A 25 18.33 5.80 14.82
N ASP A 26 17.12 6.37 14.92
CA ASP A 26 16.85 7.55 15.76
C ASP A 26 16.28 7.15 17.14
N ASP A 27 15.73 5.94 17.28
CA ASP A 27 15.04 5.44 18.47
C ASP A 27 15.68 4.20 19.13
N GLY A 28 16.83 3.73 18.60
CA GLY A 28 17.51 2.52 19.06
C GLY A 28 16.86 1.19 18.65
N GLU A 29 15.69 1.23 18.02
CA GLU A 29 14.89 0.04 17.71
C GLU A 29 14.59 -0.13 16.22
N THR A 30 14.39 0.98 15.50
CA THR A 30 13.90 0.94 14.12
C THR A 30 14.80 1.65 13.13
N ILE A 31 14.76 1.16 11.88
CA ILE A 31 15.42 1.76 10.72
C ILE A 31 14.37 2.16 9.69
N HIS A 32 14.52 3.33 9.08
CA HIS A 32 13.68 3.76 7.96
C HIS A 32 14.17 3.14 6.65
N VAL A 33 13.36 2.25 6.07
CA VAL A 33 13.65 1.56 4.81
C VAL A 33 12.49 1.72 3.85
N ALA A 34 12.74 2.27 2.67
CA ALA A 34 11.72 2.42 1.61
C ALA A 34 10.41 3.06 2.09
N GLY A 35 10.47 4.04 3.00
CA GLY A 35 9.31 4.73 3.57
C GLY A 35 8.54 3.95 4.63
N MET A 36 9.04 2.79 5.04
CA MET A 36 8.51 1.98 6.15
C MET A 36 9.49 1.99 7.33
N ARG A 37 9.01 1.61 8.50
CA ARG A 37 9.84 1.33 9.68
C ARG A 37 10.14 -0.17 9.72
N TRP A 38 11.40 -0.53 9.77
CA TRP A 38 11.86 -1.90 9.97
C TRP A 38 12.38 -2.08 11.39
N PHE A 39 11.92 -3.12 12.07
CA PHE A 39 12.39 -3.59 13.36
C PHE A 39 13.36 -4.76 13.10
N PRO A 40 14.68 -4.53 13.04
CA PRO A 40 15.62 -5.57 12.62
C PRO A 40 15.63 -6.79 13.52
N LYS A 41 15.50 -6.59 14.82
CA LYS A 41 15.55 -7.67 15.82
C LYS A 41 14.44 -8.71 15.61
N GLU A 42 13.21 -8.25 15.40
CA GLU A 42 12.02 -9.08 15.19
C GLU A 42 11.80 -9.41 13.72
N ASP A 43 12.52 -8.75 12.83
CA ASP A 43 12.36 -8.82 11.36
C ASP A 43 10.96 -8.46 10.86
N ILE A 44 10.37 -7.40 11.43
CA ILE A 44 9.03 -6.91 11.12
C ILE A 44 9.09 -5.52 10.50
N LEU A 45 8.10 -5.23 9.64
CA LEU A 45 7.86 -3.92 9.04
C LEU A 45 6.62 -3.28 9.63
N ALA A 46 6.63 -1.96 9.73
CA ALA A 46 5.48 -1.14 10.05
C ALA A 46 5.40 0.06 9.10
N LEU A 47 4.21 0.64 8.97
CA LEU A 47 4.05 1.90 8.25
C LEU A 47 4.69 3.04 9.05
N ASN A 48 5.31 3.97 8.34
CA ASN A 48 5.83 5.19 8.94
C ASN A 48 4.72 6.25 9.00
N ILE A 49 3.88 6.17 10.03
CA ILE A 49 2.78 7.10 10.25
C ILE A 49 3.20 8.16 11.28
N ASN A 50 3.30 9.39 10.85
CA ASN A 50 3.58 10.53 11.72
C ASN A 50 2.32 10.98 12.49
N ASN A 51 2.52 11.80 13.51
CA ASN A 51 1.43 12.50 14.18
C ASN A 51 0.68 13.39 13.18
N LEU A 52 -0.64 13.46 13.30
CA LEU A 52 -1.45 14.35 12.48
C LEU A 52 -1.03 15.79 12.77
N ASN A 53 -0.48 16.44 11.77
CA ASN A 53 -0.13 17.85 11.84
C ASN A 53 -0.79 18.57 10.67
N PHE A 54 -1.71 19.46 10.99
CA PHE A 54 -2.48 20.25 10.02
C PHE A 54 -1.86 21.63 9.73
N SER A 55 -0.75 21.97 10.40
CA SER A 55 -0.05 23.23 10.14
C SER A 55 0.56 23.26 8.74
N LYS A 56 0.63 24.44 8.13
CA LYS A 56 1.31 24.61 6.84
C LYS A 56 2.79 24.26 7.02
N LYS A 57 3.31 23.32 6.21
CA LYS A 57 4.76 23.06 6.16
C LYS A 57 5.45 24.29 5.58
N ILE A 58 6.22 24.99 6.40
CA ILE A 58 7.10 26.07 5.96
C ILE A 58 8.46 25.45 5.65
N ARG A 59 8.96 25.64 4.42
CA ARG A 59 10.26 25.11 3.99
C ARG A 59 11.36 25.59 4.96
N GLY A 60 12.14 24.64 5.51
CA GLY A 60 13.24 24.93 6.45
C GLY A 60 12.85 25.09 7.92
N ARG A 61 11.57 24.90 8.29
CA ARG A 61 11.17 24.90 9.71
C ARG A 61 10.60 23.54 10.11
N LYS A 62 11.08 23.01 11.25
CA LYS A 62 10.41 21.88 11.89
C LYS A 62 9.01 22.33 12.35
N PRO A 63 7.96 21.50 12.20
CA PRO A 63 6.63 21.85 12.69
C PRO A 63 6.69 22.14 14.19
N THR A 64 6.30 23.34 14.57
CA THR A 64 6.13 23.72 15.97
C THR A 64 4.80 23.16 16.44
N SER A 65 4.85 22.29 17.42
CA SER A 65 3.76 21.62 18.14
C SER A 65 3.18 20.33 17.57
N SER A 66 3.13 19.47 18.42
CA SER A 66 2.79 18.06 18.52
C SER A 66 1.30 17.77 18.72
N ALA A 67 0.41 18.64 18.47
CA ALA A 67 -0.98 18.35 18.79
C ALA A 67 -1.66 17.66 17.60
N ASN A 68 -2.16 16.43 17.81
CA ASN A 68 -3.14 15.75 16.99
C ASN A 68 -4.51 16.50 17.00
N VAL A 69 -4.48 17.83 16.92
CA VAL A 69 -5.68 18.66 16.98
C VAL A 69 -6.19 18.90 15.57
N ILE A 70 -7.37 18.36 15.30
CA ILE A 70 -8.07 18.59 14.06
C ILE A 70 -8.56 20.06 14.05
N PRO A 71 -8.26 20.86 13.01
CA PRO A 71 -8.65 22.26 12.96
C PRO A 71 -10.17 22.43 13.04
N SER A 72 -10.63 23.51 13.69
CA SER A 72 -12.03 23.88 13.67
C SER A 72 -12.53 24.10 12.24
N LYS A 73 -11.72 24.78 11.41
CA LYS A 73 -11.94 24.91 9.96
C LYS A 73 -11.22 23.78 9.22
N LEU A 74 -11.92 22.65 9.01
CA LEU A 74 -11.38 21.53 8.25
C LEU A 74 -11.65 21.75 6.74
N THR A 75 -10.59 21.66 5.91
CA THR A 75 -10.67 21.97 4.48
C THR A 75 -10.42 20.72 3.63
N ARG A 76 -10.86 20.76 2.36
CA ARG A 76 -10.53 19.70 1.38
C ARG A 76 -9.03 19.45 1.29
N ARG A 77 -8.19 20.50 1.35
CA ARG A 77 -6.72 20.38 1.36
C ARG A 77 -6.21 19.58 2.54
N HIS A 78 -6.77 19.79 3.73
CA HIS A 78 -6.40 19.03 4.92
C HIS A 78 -6.70 17.53 4.73
N CYS A 79 -7.89 17.19 4.26
CA CYS A 79 -8.30 15.82 4.00
C CYS A 79 -7.37 15.13 2.98
N ALA A 80 -7.14 15.76 1.84
CA ALA A 80 -6.28 15.24 0.79
C ALA A 80 -4.82 15.06 1.26
N SER A 81 -4.27 16.04 2.00
CA SER A 81 -2.91 15.97 2.53
C SER A 81 -2.74 14.76 3.45
N LYS A 82 -3.71 14.52 4.37
CA LYS A 82 -3.59 13.42 5.34
C LYS A 82 -3.70 12.05 4.68
N VAL A 83 -4.55 11.87 3.71
CA VAL A 83 -4.62 10.63 2.92
C VAL A 83 -3.32 10.40 2.13
N ALA A 84 -2.74 11.46 1.55
CA ALA A 84 -1.49 11.39 0.81
C ALA A 84 -0.24 11.14 1.69
N GLU A 85 -0.30 11.43 2.99
CA GLU A 85 0.78 11.16 3.94
C GLU A 85 0.92 9.66 4.27
N VAL A 86 -0.11 8.85 4.00
CA VAL A 86 -0.03 7.39 4.18
C VAL A 86 0.77 6.79 3.03
N PHE A 87 2.05 6.54 3.29
CA PHE A 87 2.91 5.87 2.32
C PHE A 87 2.80 4.35 2.49
N ASP A 88 2.13 3.71 1.54
CA ASP A 88 1.91 2.26 1.50
C ASP A 88 2.45 1.70 0.17
N LEU A 89 3.73 1.37 0.15
CA LEU A 89 4.44 0.92 -1.05
C LEU A 89 3.83 -0.34 -1.66
N THR A 90 3.36 -1.25 -0.82
CA THR A 90 2.85 -2.56 -1.24
C THR A 90 1.33 -2.65 -1.29
N GLY A 91 0.60 -1.64 -0.85
CA GLY A 91 -0.86 -1.68 -0.81
C GLY A 91 -1.43 -2.54 0.33
N ARG A 92 -0.67 -2.77 1.41
CA ARG A 92 -1.12 -3.57 2.57
C ARG A 92 -2.32 -2.97 3.30
N VAL A 93 -2.42 -1.64 3.29
CA VAL A 93 -3.55 -0.91 3.88
C VAL A 93 -4.47 -0.31 2.82
N ALA A 94 -4.37 -0.81 1.59
CA ALA A 94 -5.21 -0.38 0.48
C ALA A 94 -6.72 -0.39 0.80
N PRO A 95 -7.31 -1.34 1.53
CA PRO A 95 -8.72 -1.29 1.88
C PRO A 95 -9.09 -0.02 2.65
N ILE A 96 -8.24 0.43 3.58
CA ILE A 96 -8.44 1.64 4.39
C ILE A 96 -8.22 2.90 3.55
N THR A 97 -7.09 2.98 2.84
CA THR A 97 -6.79 4.16 2.02
C THR A 97 -7.72 4.28 0.81
N ALA A 98 -8.28 3.18 0.32
CA ALA A 98 -9.25 3.17 -0.76
C ALA A 98 -10.57 3.85 -0.35
N SER A 99 -11.12 3.52 0.84
CA SER A 99 -12.34 4.19 1.35
C SER A 99 -12.13 5.69 1.48
N MET A 100 -11.01 6.12 2.04
CA MET A 100 -10.67 7.55 2.17
C MET A 100 -10.52 8.26 0.82
N LYS A 101 -10.04 7.56 -0.22
CA LYS A 101 -9.97 8.11 -1.58
C LYS A 101 -11.35 8.25 -2.21
N ILE A 102 -12.31 7.39 -1.87
CA ILE A 102 -13.72 7.54 -2.26
C ILE A 102 -14.32 8.78 -1.59
N ASP A 103 -14.11 8.93 -0.28
CA ASP A 103 -14.57 10.11 0.47
C ASP A 103 -13.97 11.41 -0.08
N LEU A 104 -12.69 11.38 -0.51
CA LEU A 104 -12.08 12.52 -1.21
C LEU A 104 -12.75 12.81 -2.57
N GLN A 105 -13.13 11.77 -3.32
CA GLN A 105 -13.83 11.95 -4.58
C GLN A 105 -15.20 12.62 -4.35
N ASP A 106 -15.87 12.32 -3.24
CA ASP A 106 -17.14 12.97 -2.89
C ASP A 106 -16.95 14.45 -2.57
N LEU A 107 -15.87 14.84 -1.87
CA LEU A 107 -15.52 16.26 -1.70
C LEU A 107 -15.25 16.97 -3.05
N VAL A 108 -14.64 16.26 -4.01
CA VAL A 108 -14.46 16.81 -5.37
C VAL A 108 -15.79 16.99 -6.10
N ARG A 109 -16.72 16.05 -5.94
CA ARG A 109 -18.07 16.13 -6.53
C ARG A 109 -18.88 17.30 -5.99
N LEU A 110 -18.65 17.71 -4.75
CA LEU A 110 -19.23 18.92 -4.15
C LEU A 110 -18.67 20.23 -4.73
N LYS A 111 -17.69 20.14 -5.65
CA LYS A 111 -17.01 21.28 -6.29
C LYS A 111 -16.36 22.26 -5.30
N LEU A 112 -15.94 21.76 -4.12
CA LEU A 112 -15.21 22.56 -3.15
C LEU A 112 -13.82 22.90 -3.69
N ASP A 113 -13.38 24.13 -3.48
CA ASP A 113 -12.00 24.52 -3.70
C ASP A 113 -11.08 23.94 -2.60
N TRP A 114 -9.77 24.02 -2.81
CA TRP A 114 -8.80 23.42 -1.89
C TRP A 114 -8.89 23.91 -0.45
N ASP A 115 -9.17 25.19 -0.27
CA ASP A 115 -9.21 25.86 1.02
C ASP A 115 -10.64 26.11 1.53
N ASP A 116 -11.64 25.60 0.80
CA ASP A 116 -13.03 25.60 1.26
C ASP A 116 -13.20 24.66 2.43
N THR A 117 -14.02 25.11 3.40
CA THR A 117 -14.41 24.28 4.54
C THR A 117 -15.33 23.15 4.07
N ILE A 118 -15.06 21.94 4.49
CA ILE A 118 -15.97 20.82 4.22
C ILE A 118 -17.29 21.02 4.97
N PRO A 119 -18.42 20.53 4.43
CA PRO A 119 -19.71 20.57 5.13
C PRO A 119 -19.63 19.93 6.52
N ASP A 120 -20.30 20.54 7.50
CA ASP A 120 -20.28 20.07 8.89
C ASP A 120 -20.74 18.60 9.03
N GLY A 121 -21.72 18.18 8.23
CA GLY A 121 -22.19 16.79 8.21
C GLY A 121 -21.14 15.75 7.79
N LEU A 122 -20.07 16.17 7.09
CA LEU A 122 -18.95 15.28 6.69
C LEU A 122 -17.80 15.28 7.70
N ARG A 123 -17.79 16.20 8.64
CA ARG A 123 -16.72 16.32 9.64
C ARG A 123 -16.52 15.02 10.45
N PRO A 124 -17.58 14.38 11.00
CA PRO A 124 -17.41 13.14 11.78
C PRO A 124 -16.78 12.00 10.96
N LEU A 125 -17.13 11.89 9.67
CA LEU A 125 -16.51 10.92 8.75
C LEU A 125 -15.01 11.15 8.63
N TRP A 126 -14.59 12.40 8.45
CA TRP A 126 -13.16 12.73 8.31
C TRP A 126 -12.38 12.59 9.62
N GLU A 127 -13.00 12.89 10.76
CA GLU A 127 -12.41 12.60 12.07
C GLU A 127 -12.18 11.09 12.27
N THR A 128 -13.14 10.26 11.85
CA THR A 128 -12.99 8.80 11.82
C THR A 128 -11.86 8.37 10.89
N ASN A 129 -11.76 8.92 9.68
CA ASN A 129 -10.67 8.64 8.75
C ASN A 129 -9.30 9.00 9.34
N PHE A 130 -9.17 10.14 10.01
CA PHE A 130 -7.92 10.53 10.67
C PHE A 130 -7.54 9.59 11.81
N ASN A 131 -8.51 9.14 12.61
CA ASN A 131 -8.29 8.15 13.66
C ASN A 131 -7.84 6.81 13.05
N MET A 132 -8.45 6.37 11.94
CA MET A 132 -8.00 5.17 11.23
C MET A 132 -6.56 5.30 10.74
N ILE A 133 -6.15 6.47 10.19
CA ILE A 133 -4.75 6.71 9.80
C ILE A 133 -3.82 6.55 11.02
N GLN A 134 -4.19 7.10 12.18
CA GLN A 134 -3.36 6.98 13.39
C GLN A 134 -3.22 5.52 13.85
N ASN A 135 -4.30 4.75 13.78
CA ASN A 135 -4.30 3.34 14.17
C ASN A 135 -3.43 2.46 13.24
N LEU A 136 -3.14 2.91 12.02
CA LEU A 136 -2.20 2.21 11.14
C LEU A 136 -0.78 2.07 11.72
N ARG A 137 -0.43 2.86 12.73
CA ARG A 137 0.86 2.74 13.44
C ARG A 137 1.05 1.40 14.12
N GLU A 138 -0.06 0.79 14.57
CA GLU A 138 -0.04 -0.46 15.32
C GLU A 138 0.13 -1.70 14.43
N LEU A 139 -0.05 -1.52 13.12
CA LEU A 139 0.07 -2.62 12.19
C LEU A 139 1.53 -3.08 12.04
N ARG A 140 1.73 -4.38 12.14
CA ARG A 140 3.00 -5.05 11.98
C ARG A 140 2.90 -6.11 10.90
N PHE A 141 3.93 -6.21 10.07
CA PHE A 141 3.99 -7.16 8.97
C PHE A 141 5.31 -7.89 9.00
N SER A 142 5.30 -9.20 8.74
CA SER A 142 6.56 -9.92 8.49
C SER A 142 7.27 -9.31 7.28
N ARG A 143 8.57 -9.06 7.38
CA ARG A 143 9.39 -8.68 6.24
C ARG A 143 9.66 -9.89 5.36
N THR A 144 9.84 -11.04 5.98
CA THR A 144 10.05 -12.29 5.27
C THR A 144 8.75 -12.79 4.67
N ILE A 145 8.76 -13.06 3.36
CA ILE A 145 7.61 -13.59 2.62
C ILE A 145 7.67 -15.11 2.43
N VAL A 146 8.86 -15.72 2.49
CA VAL A 146 9.01 -17.16 2.39
C VAL A 146 8.74 -17.79 3.76
N PRO A 147 7.74 -18.68 3.91
CA PRO A 147 7.48 -19.37 5.17
C PRO A 147 8.67 -20.24 5.60
N VAL A 148 8.91 -20.33 6.91
CA VAL A 148 10.03 -21.14 7.47
C VAL A 148 9.88 -22.62 7.12
N ASP A 149 8.65 -23.10 6.99
CA ASP A 149 8.29 -24.48 6.66
C ASP A 149 8.06 -24.71 5.14
N ALA A 150 8.43 -23.75 4.30
CA ALA A 150 8.39 -23.92 2.85
C ALA A 150 9.34 -25.05 2.41
N VAL A 151 8.92 -25.81 1.38
CA VAL A 151 9.76 -26.88 0.79
C VAL A 151 10.99 -26.28 0.13
N ASP A 152 10.78 -25.17 -0.59
CA ASP A 152 11.81 -24.41 -1.29
C ASP A 152 11.38 -22.95 -1.45
N VAL A 153 12.15 -22.16 -2.19
CA VAL A 153 11.87 -20.75 -2.49
C VAL A 153 11.05 -20.56 -3.78
N ASN A 154 10.64 -21.63 -4.45
CA ASN A 154 9.83 -21.53 -5.66
C ASN A 154 8.42 -21.05 -5.32
N VAL A 155 7.96 -20.08 -6.09
CA VAL A 155 6.70 -19.38 -5.84
C VAL A 155 5.78 -19.47 -7.05
N SER A 156 4.52 -19.79 -6.82
CA SER A 156 3.45 -19.48 -7.75
C SER A 156 2.67 -18.25 -7.28
N THR A 157 2.14 -17.45 -8.19
CA THR A 157 1.35 -16.29 -7.81
C THR A 157 -0.15 -16.53 -8.00
N LEU A 158 -0.93 -15.95 -7.09
CA LEU A 158 -2.38 -15.87 -7.17
C LEU A 158 -2.75 -14.40 -7.37
N ASP A 159 -3.25 -14.06 -8.55
CA ASP A 159 -3.46 -12.70 -8.99
C ASP A 159 -4.98 -12.45 -9.08
N PHE A 160 -5.52 -11.55 -8.24
CA PHE A 160 -6.94 -11.24 -8.16
C PHE A 160 -7.24 -9.87 -8.73
N ALA A 161 -8.30 -9.79 -9.54
CA ALA A 161 -8.82 -8.54 -10.10
C ALA A 161 -10.31 -8.43 -9.86
N ASP A 162 -10.75 -7.28 -9.40
CA ASP A 162 -12.16 -6.98 -9.19
C ASP A 162 -12.42 -5.48 -9.27
N ALA A 163 -13.65 -5.10 -9.60
CA ALA A 163 -14.07 -3.71 -9.57
C ALA A 163 -15.51 -3.57 -9.03
N SER A 164 -15.72 -2.44 -8.38
CA SER A 164 -17.04 -1.95 -7.97
C SER A 164 -17.38 -0.68 -8.75
N LYS A 165 -18.54 -0.08 -8.44
CA LYS A 165 -18.90 1.25 -8.96
C LYS A 165 -17.95 2.36 -8.51
N SER A 166 -17.20 2.16 -7.44
CA SER A 166 -16.34 3.17 -6.80
C SER A 166 -14.85 2.88 -6.89
N MET A 167 -14.46 1.60 -6.99
CA MET A 167 -13.06 1.21 -6.87
C MET A 167 -12.68 0.11 -7.86
N ILE A 168 -11.48 0.22 -8.42
CA ILE A 168 -10.79 -0.80 -9.20
C ILE A 168 -9.69 -1.36 -8.30
N CYS A 169 -9.59 -2.69 -8.19
CA CYS A 169 -8.63 -3.36 -7.33
C CYS A 169 -7.89 -4.47 -8.07
N SER A 170 -6.61 -4.62 -7.73
CA SER A 170 -5.77 -5.74 -8.12
C SER A 170 -4.92 -6.14 -6.92
N SER A 171 -4.82 -7.43 -6.63
CA SER A 171 -3.93 -7.94 -5.57
C SER A 171 -3.21 -9.19 -6.03
N VAL A 172 -1.97 -9.37 -5.55
CA VAL A 172 -1.11 -10.50 -5.88
C VAL A 172 -0.59 -11.12 -4.59
N TYR A 173 -0.75 -12.43 -4.49
CA TYR A 173 -0.23 -13.25 -3.41
C TYR A 173 0.81 -14.21 -3.94
N ALA A 174 1.87 -14.44 -3.19
CA ALA A 174 2.83 -15.52 -3.40
C ALA A 174 2.34 -16.77 -2.67
N ARG A 175 2.31 -17.91 -3.37
CA ARG A 175 1.91 -19.21 -2.84
C ARG A 175 3.12 -20.13 -2.77
N PHE A 176 3.41 -20.63 -1.59
CA PHE A 176 4.51 -21.54 -1.29
C PHE A 176 3.97 -22.90 -0.87
N LYS A 177 4.60 -23.98 -1.35
CA LYS A 177 4.32 -25.33 -0.88
C LYS A 177 5.05 -25.56 0.44
N LYS A 178 4.36 -26.09 1.45
CA LYS A 178 4.90 -26.42 2.76
C LYS A 178 5.33 -27.88 2.84
N LYS A 179 6.18 -28.22 3.81
CA LYS A 179 6.70 -29.57 4.04
C LYS A 179 5.60 -30.59 4.36
N ASP A 180 4.49 -30.15 4.96
CA ASP A 180 3.31 -30.98 5.25
C ASP A 180 2.39 -31.21 4.04
N GLY A 181 2.77 -30.69 2.86
CA GLY A 181 1.98 -30.79 1.62
C GLY A 181 0.92 -29.69 1.46
N THR A 182 0.65 -28.90 2.47
CA THR A 182 -0.27 -27.75 2.38
C THR A 182 0.39 -26.55 1.68
N PHE A 183 -0.37 -25.46 1.52
CA PHE A 183 0.14 -24.23 0.92
C PHE A 183 -0.01 -23.06 1.88
N SER A 184 0.96 -22.17 1.85
CA SER A 184 0.92 -20.85 2.49
C SER A 184 0.82 -19.78 1.44
N CYS A 185 -0.10 -18.81 1.62
CA CYS A 185 -0.25 -17.66 0.75
C CYS A 185 0.18 -16.40 1.49
N GLN A 186 1.11 -15.66 0.89
CA GLN A 186 1.65 -14.42 1.46
C GLN A 186 1.28 -13.24 0.56
N PHE A 187 0.70 -12.20 1.13
CA PHE A 187 0.39 -10.99 0.40
C PHE A 187 1.68 -10.29 -0.08
N ILE A 188 1.71 -9.92 -1.36
CA ILE A 188 2.87 -9.24 -1.97
C ILE A 188 2.55 -7.80 -2.33
N LEU A 189 1.52 -7.58 -3.15
CA LEU A 189 1.25 -6.28 -3.73
C LEU A 189 -0.24 -6.11 -4.03
N ALA A 190 -0.80 -4.95 -3.70
CA ALA A 190 -2.09 -4.53 -4.21
C ALA A 190 -2.01 -3.14 -4.84
N ARG A 191 -2.91 -2.90 -5.77
CA ARG A 191 -3.14 -1.59 -6.38
C ARG A 191 -4.62 -1.28 -6.40
N THR A 192 -4.97 -0.08 -5.97
CA THR A 192 -6.34 0.42 -5.99
C THR A 192 -6.42 1.74 -6.72
N LYS A 193 -7.51 1.93 -7.46
CA LYS A 193 -7.80 3.17 -8.18
C LYS A 193 -9.28 3.48 -8.06
N VAL A 194 -9.61 4.72 -7.72
CA VAL A 194 -11.01 5.19 -7.71
C VAL A 194 -11.53 5.17 -9.15
N VAL A 195 -12.76 4.68 -9.32
CA VAL A 195 -13.42 4.64 -10.63
C VAL A 195 -13.67 6.06 -11.12
N PRO A 196 -13.19 6.43 -12.32
CA PRO A 196 -13.49 7.74 -12.92
C PRO A 196 -14.99 7.96 -13.12
N GLN A 197 -15.43 9.19 -12.96
CA GLN A 197 -16.82 9.54 -13.21
C GLN A 197 -17.24 9.17 -14.66
N GLY A 198 -18.41 8.57 -14.80
CA GLY A 198 -18.94 8.14 -16.11
C GLY A 198 -18.37 6.82 -16.64
N MET A 199 -17.44 6.17 -15.93
CA MET A 199 -16.98 4.85 -16.32
C MET A 199 -18.04 3.78 -15.99
N SER A 200 -18.40 2.96 -16.95
CA SER A 200 -19.33 1.83 -16.74
C SER A 200 -18.65 0.70 -15.94
N LEU A 201 -19.44 -0.08 -15.22
CA LEU A 201 -18.92 -1.20 -14.43
C LEU A 201 -18.15 -2.23 -15.29
N PRO A 202 -18.61 -2.65 -16.48
CA PRO A 202 -17.84 -3.55 -17.34
C PRO A 202 -16.46 -2.99 -17.74
N ARG A 203 -16.34 -1.68 -17.98
CA ARG A 203 -15.04 -1.04 -18.25
C ARG A 203 -14.16 -1.00 -17.02
N ALA A 204 -14.73 -0.78 -15.84
CA ALA A 204 -13.97 -0.82 -14.58
C ALA A 204 -13.41 -2.22 -14.32
N GLU A 205 -14.21 -3.26 -14.52
CA GLU A 205 -13.81 -4.66 -14.41
C GLU A 205 -12.68 -5.03 -15.40
N LEU A 206 -12.80 -4.66 -16.66
CA LEU A 206 -11.75 -4.88 -17.65
C LEU A 206 -10.48 -4.11 -17.28
N THR A 207 -10.62 -2.89 -16.73
CA THR A 207 -9.49 -2.10 -16.24
C THR A 207 -8.83 -2.76 -15.02
N ALA A 208 -9.61 -3.43 -14.14
CA ALA A 208 -9.08 -4.21 -13.03
C ALA A 208 -8.25 -5.39 -13.53
N ALA A 209 -8.77 -6.14 -14.51
CA ALA A 209 -8.06 -7.26 -15.14
C ALA A 209 -6.74 -6.80 -15.78
N LEU A 210 -6.74 -5.69 -16.51
CA LEU A 210 -5.53 -5.11 -17.11
C LEU A 210 -4.54 -4.64 -16.02
N THR A 211 -5.02 -3.98 -14.98
CA THR A 211 -4.19 -3.55 -13.83
C THR A 211 -3.55 -4.76 -13.16
N ASN A 212 -4.29 -5.87 -13.07
CA ASN A 212 -3.79 -7.12 -12.48
C ASN A 212 -2.67 -7.73 -13.34
N ILE A 213 -2.77 -7.71 -14.67
CA ILE A 213 -1.70 -8.17 -15.55
C ILE A 213 -0.40 -7.40 -15.27
N TYR A 214 -0.46 -6.06 -15.20
CA TYR A 214 0.72 -5.24 -14.92
C TYR A 214 1.25 -5.47 -13.50
N THR A 215 0.36 -5.60 -12.51
CA THR A 215 0.76 -5.84 -11.11
C THR A 215 1.44 -7.20 -10.96
N GLY A 216 0.85 -8.25 -11.57
CA GLY A 216 1.42 -9.59 -11.59
C GLY A 216 2.77 -9.65 -12.32
N GLU A 217 2.92 -8.91 -13.41
CA GLU A 217 4.20 -8.85 -14.14
C GLU A 217 5.31 -8.21 -13.30
N VAL A 218 5.02 -7.15 -12.53
CA VAL A 218 5.99 -6.55 -11.60
C VAL A 218 6.44 -7.59 -10.56
N VAL A 219 5.50 -8.34 -9.99
CA VAL A 219 5.80 -9.39 -8.99
C VAL A 219 6.60 -10.53 -9.63
N ARG A 220 6.18 -11.02 -10.81
CA ARG A 220 6.88 -12.07 -11.55
C ARG A 220 8.34 -11.71 -11.82
N ARG A 221 8.60 -10.48 -12.29
CA ARG A 221 9.97 -10.00 -12.55
C ARG A 221 10.80 -9.93 -11.27
N SER A 222 10.18 -9.62 -10.13
CA SER A 222 10.88 -9.56 -8.85
C SER A 222 11.34 -10.94 -8.37
N PHE A 223 10.57 -11.98 -8.64
CA PHE A 223 10.95 -13.36 -8.31
C PHE A 223 11.88 -14.02 -9.34
N LYS A 224 11.95 -13.50 -10.57
CA LYS A 224 12.83 -14.02 -11.64
C LYS A 224 12.80 -15.55 -11.77
N ASN A 225 13.91 -16.21 -11.46
CA ASN A 225 14.11 -17.65 -11.61
C ASN A 225 13.33 -18.52 -10.61
N TYR A 226 12.75 -17.91 -9.58
CA TYR A 226 11.98 -18.63 -8.55
C TYR A 226 10.49 -18.67 -8.87
N HIS A 227 10.03 -17.99 -9.93
CA HIS A 227 8.61 -17.96 -10.30
C HIS A 227 8.25 -19.19 -11.14
N SER A 228 7.31 -20.01 -10.64
CA SER A 228 6.89 -21.27 -11.25
C SER A 228 5.57 -21.19 -12.03
N GLY A 229 4.83 -20.09 -11.91
CA GLY A 229 3.57 -19.89 -12.63
C GLY A 229 2.62 -18.92 -11.94
N SER A 230 1.58 -18.46 -12.65
CA SER A 230 0.55 -17.56 -12.14
C SER A 230 -0.84 -18.10 -12.41
N LEU A 231 -1.71 -18.02 -11.40
CA LEU A 231 -3.15 -18.22 -11.55
C LEU A 231 -3.84 -16.87 -11.42
N LYS A 232 -4.65 -16.50 -12.41
CA LYS A 232 -5.35 -15.22 -12.47
C LYS A 232 -6.84 -15.43 -12.24
N PHE A 233 -7.41 -14.58 -11.38
CA PHE A 233 -8.80 -14.67 -10.96
C PHE A 233 -9.52 -13.36 -11.23
N THR A 234 -10.67 -13.43 -11.86
CA THR A 234 -11.67 -12.37 -11.93
C THR A 234 -13.05 -12.95 -11.64
N TYR A 235 -13.87 -12.19 -10.94
CA TYR A 235 -15.26 -12.61 -10.66
C TYR A 235 -16.18 -12.36 -11.86
N ASN A 236 -15.83 -11.43 -12.75
CA ASN A 236 -16.69 -11.01 -13.84
C ASN A 236 -16.61 -11.97 -15.04
N GLN A 237 -17.67 -12.75 -15.25
CA GLN A 237 -17.76 -13.72 -16.35
C GLN A 237 -17.68 -13.06 -17.74
N ALA A 238 -18.23 -11.85 -17.90
CA ALA A 238 -18.16 -11.15 -19.18
C ALA A 238 -16.71 -10.73 -19.50
N CYS A 239 -15.96 -10.25 -18.51
CA CYS A 239 -14.53 -9.97 -18.67
C CYS A 239 -13.75 -11.24 -19.03
N LEU A 240 -14.01 -12.34 -18.33
CA LEU A 240 -13.37 -13.61 -18.64
C LEU A 240 -13.67 -14.05 -20.08
N TYR A 241 -14.94 -13.98 -20.50
CA TYR A 241 -15.34 -14.29 -21.86
C TYR A 241 -14.61 -13.41 -22.90
N TRP A 242 -14.53 -12.10 -22.68
CA TRP A 242 -13.84 -11.19 -23.60
C TRP A 242 -12.34 -11.45 -23.70
N ILE A 243 -11.70 -11.84 -22.60
CA ILE A 243 -10.25 -12.11 -22.57
C ILE A 243 -9.92 -13.47 -23.22
N THR A 244 -10.82 -14.46 -23.10
CA THR A 244 -10.56 -15.83 -23.58
C THR A 244 -11.16 -16.14 -24.95
N ASN A 245 -11.96 -15.22 -25.51
CA ASN A 245 -12.63 -15.46 -26.79
C ASN A 245 -11.82 -14.88 -27.96
N ASP A 246 -11.15 -15.75 -28.69
CA ASP A 246 -10.35 -15.40 -29.89
C ASP A 246 -11.19 -14.87 -31.08
N LYS A 247 -12.52 -14.83 -30.98
CA LYS A 247 -13.43 -14.35 -32.03
C LYS A 247 -13.85 -12.89 -31.87
N ILE A 248 -13.34 -12.19 -30.88
CA ILE A 248 -13.57 -10.75 -30.72
C ILE A 248 -12.53 -10.01 -31.56
N PRO A 249 -12.96 -9.21 -32.57
CA PRO A 249 -12.03 -8.51 -33.48
C PRO A 249 -11.23 -7.42 -32.78
#